data_3bc6eeca6ed02bdf76e2e1b941d84503
#
_entry.id   3bc6eeca6ed02bdf76e2e1b941d84503
#
_cell.length_a   1.000
_cell.length_b   1.000
_cell.length_c   1.000
_cell.angle_alpha   90.00
_cell.angle_beta   90.00
_cell.angle_gamma   90.00
#
_symmetry.space_group_name_H-M   'P 1'
#
loop_
_entity.id
_entity.type
_entity.pdbx_description
1 polymer ?
#
loop_
_entity_poly.entity_id
_entity_poly.type
_entity_poly.pdbx_seq_one_letter_code
_entity_poly.pdbx_strand_id
1 'polypeptide(L)'
;MEDLLRRLTDAGWEQSLAEACIPRLIPVLERAYACSARPCIIAVDGPAASGKTTLAEMLKMLLPADVIHMDDFFLPIPLRTPERFARPGGNVHYERFREEVLPKLRQTSAFSYRRFDCSVMDFRGERSVGTLPFRIVEGSYSTHPELGRYADIAVFSRVEPDEQMARILRRNGPEKAERFRREWIPLEETYFSAYEIQQKADICC
;
A
#
# COMPACT_ATOMS: atom_id res chain seq x y z
N MET A 1 -5.53 -22.86 8.71
CA MET A 1 -4.94 -21.87 9.64
C MET A 1 -3.53 -22.28 10.05
N GLU A 2 -3.34 -23.49 10.58
CA GLU A 2 -2.02 -24.01 10.97
C GLU A 2 -0.99 -24.03 9.82
N ASP A 3 -1.39 -24.38 8.60
CA ASP A 3 -0.49 -24.37 7.45
C ASP A 3 -0.02 -22.95 7.08
N LEU A 4 -0.90 -21.95 7.15
CA LEU A 4 -0.51 -20.55 6.93
C LEU A 4 0.48 -20.06 8.00
N LEU A 5 0.21 -20.38 9.26
CA LEU A 5 1.10 -20.03 10.36
C LEU A 5 2.49 -20.64 10.15
N ARG A 6 2.55 -21.94 9.88
CA ARG A 6 3.80 -22.65 9.59
C ARG A 6 4.56 -22.00 8.44
N ARG A 7 3.90 -21.74 7.32
CA ARG A 7 4.54 -21.10 6.15
C ARG A 7 5.13 -19.73 6.47
N LEU A 8 4.44 -18.93 7.29
CA LEU A 8 4.94 -17.61 7.71
C LEU A 8 6.11 -17.74 8.68
N THR A 9 6.03 -18.64 9.68
CA THR A 9 7.11 -18.85 10.65
C THR A 9 8.36 -19.46 10.02
N ASP A 10 8.21 -20.43 9.11
CA ASP A 10 9.31 -21.01 8.33
C ASP A 10 10.03 -19.93 7.48
N ALA A 11 9.30 -18.91 7.09
CA ALA A 11 9.82 -17.76 6.36
C ALA A 11 10.43 -16.67 7.25
N GLY A 12 10.48 -16.87 8.56
CA GLY A 12 11.15 -15.99 9.52
C GLY A 12 10.25 -14.94 10.17
N TRP A 13 8.92 -15.00 9.98
CA TRP A 13 8.00 -14.11 10.70
C TRP A 13 7.85 -14.56 12.15
N GLU A 14 7.82 -13.58 13.08
CA GLU A 14 7.51 -13.85 14.47
C GLU A 14 6.12 -14.45 14.61
N GLN A 15 5.99 -15.53 15.38
CA GLN A 15 4.75 -16.30 15.49
C GLN A 15 3.57 -15.44 15.94
N SER A 16 3.73 -14.61 16.97
CA SER A 16 2.68 -13.74 17.48
C SER A 16 2.17 -12.74 16.41
N LEU A 17 3.07 -12.19 15.61
CA LEU A 17 2.72 -11.30 14.51
C LEU A 17 2.02 -12.03 13.39
N ALA A 18 2.49 -13.23 13.04
CA ALA A 18 1.87 -14.08 12.03
C ALA A 18 0.44 -14.45 12.44
N GLU A 19 0.23 -14.92 13.67
CA GLU A 19 -1.09 -15.24 14.24
C GLU A 19 -2.04 -14.03 14.18
N ALA A 20 -1.58 -12.84 14.55
CA ALA A 20 -2.37 -11.61 14.49
C ALA A 20 -2.73 -11.18 13.06
N CYS A 21 -1.91 -11.54 12.06
CA CYS A 21 -2.15 -11.18 10.66
C CYS A 21 -3.01 -12.19 9.89
N ILE A 22 -3.04 -13.47 10.28
CA ILE A 22 -3.78 -14.53 9.57
C ILE A 22 -5.26 -14.18 9.32
N PRO A 23 -6.05 -13.63 10.26
CA PRO A 23 -7.44 -13.25 10.01
C PRO A 23 -7.59 -12.20 8.89
N ARG A 24 -6.57 -11.37 8.70
CA ARG A 24 -6.50 -10.34 7.65
C ARG A 24 -6.07 -10.92 6.31
N LEU A 25 -5.21 -11.94 6.31
CA LEU A 25 -4.68 -12.60 5.12
C LEU A 25 -5.72 -13.51 4.44
N ILE A 26 -6.48 -14.27 5.23
CA ILE A 26 -7.42 -15.27 4.71
C ILE A 26 -8.37 -14.70 3.65
N PRO A 27 -9.15 -13.63 3.90
CA PRO A 27 -10.11 -13.12 2.91
C PRO A 27 -9.43 -12.61 1.64
N VAL A 28 -8.20 -12.10 1.74
CA VAL A 28 -7.43 -11.65 0.57
C VAL A 28 -6.96 -12.84 -0.25
N LEU A 29 -6.45 -13.89 0.40
CA LEU A 29 -6.00 -15.12 -0.26
C LEU A 29 -7.15 -15.83 -0.96
N GLU A 30 -8.31 -15.98 -0.32
CA GLU A 30 -9.50 -16.57 -0.90
C GLU A 30 -9.91 -15.88 -2.20
N ARG A 31 -9.98 -14.53 -2.19
CA ARG A 31 -10.29 -13.75 -3.39
C ARG A 31 -9.18 -13.84 -4.44
N ALA A 32 -7.93 -13.81 -4.03
CA ALA A 32 -6.79 -13.91 -4.95
C ALA A 32 -6.77 -15.24 -5.70
N TYR A 33 -7.04 -16.36 -5.00
CA TYR A 33 -7.13 -17.69 -5.64
C TYR A 33 -8.37 -17.84 -6.54
N ALA A 34 -9.47 -17.18 -6.21
CA ALA A 34 -10.68 -17.15 -7.04
C ALA A 34 -10.56 -16.20 -8.24
N CYS A 35 -9.61 -15.28 -8.25
CA CYS A 35 -9.40 -14.33 -9.34
C CYS A 35 -8.91 -15.05 -10.60
N SER A 36 -9.59 -14.87 -11.73
CA SER A 36 -9.21 -15.45 -13.03
C SER A 36 -8.23 -14.58 -13.83
N ALA A 37 -8.14 -13.28 -13.50
CA ALA A 37 -7.20 -12.37 -14.16
C ALA A 37 -5.75 -12.76 -13.88
N ARG A 38 -4.89 -12.61 -14.91
CA ARG A 38 -3.44 -12.82 -14.76
C ARG A 38 -2.68 -11.74 -15.54
N PRO A 39 -1.84 -10.92 -14.88
CA PRO A 39 -1.68 -10.89 -13.42
C PRO A 39 -2.96 -10.45 -12.69
N CYS A 40 -3.26 -11.04 -11.54
CA CYS A 40 -4.27 -10.55 -10.61
C CYS A 40 -3.67 -9.39 -9.80
N ILE A 41 -4.37 -8.26 -9.74
CA ILE A 41 -3.87 -7.04 -9.11
C ILE A 41 -4.60 -6.81 -7.80
N ILE A 42 -3.85 -6.71 -6.71
CA ILE A 42 -4.34 -6.46 -5.35
C ILE A 42 -3.86 -5.06 -4.93
N ALA A 43 -4.76 -4.15 -4.62
CA ALA A 43 -4.41 -2.86 -4.02
C ALA A 43 -4.65 -2.92 -2.51
N VAL A 44 -3.66 -2.48 -1.71
CA VAL A 44 -3.74 -2.43 -0.25
C VAL A 44 -3.58 -1.00 0.21
N ASP A 45 -4.70 -0.34 0.49
CA ASP A 45 -4.76 1.04 0.98
C ASP A 45 -5.04 1.09 2.50
N GLY A 46 -4.98 2.26 3.08
CA GLY A 46 -5.26 2.48 4.49
C GLY A 46 -4.29 3.47 5.13
N PRO A 47 -4.54 3.88 6.39
CA PRO A 47 -3.77 4.91 7.07
C PRO A 47 -2.33 4.48 7.39
N ALA A 48 -1.45 5.46 7.60
CA ALA A 48 -0.09 5.22 8.06
C ALA A 48 -0.07 4.27 9.27
N ALA A 49 0.94 3.40 9.35
CA ALA A 49 1.12 2.42 10.42
C ALA A 49 -0.04 1.39 10.61
N SER A 50 -0.98 1.26 9.67
CA SER A 50 -2.04 0.23 9.71
C SER A 50 -1.52 -1.20 9.45
N GLY A 51 -0.26 -1.35 9.02
CA GLY A 51 0.34 -2.66 8.73
C GLY A 51 0.22 -3.10 7.27
N LYS A 52 -0.08 -2.18 6.34
CA LYS A 52 -0.17 -2.46 4.88
C LYS A 52 1.05 -3.19 4.34
N THR A 53 2.24 -2.65 4.62
CA THR A 53 3.50 -3.22 4.15
C THR A 53 3.73 -4.62 4.72
N THR A 54 3.44 -4.83 6.01
CA THR A 54 3.50 -6.17 6.65
C THR A 54 2.54 -7.14 5.95
N LEU A 55 1.30 -6.72 5.71
CA LEU A 55 0.31 -7.53 5.00
C LEU A 55 0.76 -7.85 3.58
N ALA A 56 1.28 -6.86 2.85
CA ALA A 56 1.76 -7.03 1.48
C ALA A 56 2.97 -8.00 1.41
N GLU A 57 3.92 -7.90 2.33
CA GLU A 57 5.08 -8.80 2.38
C GLU A 57 4.67 -10.23 2.76
N MET A 58 3.73 -10.42 3.68
CA MET A 58 3.18 -11.74 3.98
C MET A 58 2.41 -12.32 2.78
N LEU A 59 1.60 -11.51 2.10
CA LEU A 59 0.92 -11.93 0.88
C LEU A 59 1.90 -12.33 -0.22
N LYS A 60 2.99 -11.55 -0.42
CA LYS A 60 4.05 -11.86 -1.38
C LYS A 60 4.69 -13.22 -1.13
N MET A 61 4.79 -13.65 0.10
CA MET A 61 5.34 -14.96 0.46
C MET A 61 4.34 -16.09 0.24
N LEU A 62 3.06 -15.82 0.46
CA LEU A 62 1.99 -16.80 0.31
C LEU A 62 1.51 -16.95 -1.14
N LEU A 63 1.65 -15.88 -1.92
CA LEU A 63 1.35 -15.81 -3.35
C LEU A 63 2.64 -15.53 -4.12
N PRO A 64 2.83 -16.09 -5.33
CA PRO A 64 3.93 -15.67 -6.21
C PRO A 64 3.62 -14.24 -6.75
N ALA A 65 3.97 -13.22 -5.96
CA ALA A 65 3.60 -11.83 -6.20
C ALA A 65 4.79 -10.86 -6.26
N ASP A 66 4.68 -9.86 -7.15
CA ASP A 66 5.52 -8.66 -7.13
C ASP A 66 4.84 -7.56 -6.28
N VAL A 67 5.62 -6.76 -5.55
CA VAL A 67 5.10 -5.65 -4.74
C VAL A 67 5.55 -4.31 -5.32
N ILE A 68 4.60 -3.37 -5.42
CA ILE A 68 4.78 -2.00 -5.87
C ILE A 68 4.37 -1.08 -4.72
N HIS A 69 5.24 -0.14 -4.35
CA HIS A 69 5.04 0.73 -3.20
C HIS A 69 4.57 2.12 -3.63
N MET A 70 3.40 2.56 -3.13
CA MET A 70 2.90 3.92 -3.38
C MET A 70 3.79 4.99 -2.75
N ASP A 71 4.54 4.66 -1.72
CA ASP A 71 5.50 5.57 -1.09
C ASP A 71 6.62 6.02 -2.07
N ASP A 72 6.89 5.26 -3.12
CA ASP A 72 7.80 5.65 -4.21
C ASP A 72 7.22 6.75 -5.13
N PHE A 73 5.96 7.16 -4.91
CA PHE A 73 5.22 8.10 -5.75
C PHE A 73 4.81 9.40 -5.03
N PHE A 74 5.50 9.79 -3.98
CA PHE A 74 5.26 11.11 -3.40
C PHE A 74 5.71 12.24 -4.34
N LEU A 75 5.12 13.43 -4.15
CA LEU A 75 5.38 14.60 -4.97
C LEU A 75 6.80 15.14 -4.76
N PRO A 76 7.52 15.48 -5.83
CA PRO A 76 8.73 16.29 -5.74
C PRO A 76 8.40 17.73 -5.33
N ILE A 77 9.39 18.42 -4.76
CA ILE A 77 9.22 19.79 -4.20
C ILE A 77 8.50 20.75 -5.15
N PRO A 78 8.84 20.84 -6.45
CA PRO A 78 8.19 21.82 -7.35
C PRO A 78 6.68 21.62 -7.53
N LEU A 79 6.17 20.40 -7.27
CA LEU A 79 4.75 20.09 -7.40
C LEU A 79 3.97 20.21 -6.09
N ARG A 80 4.64 20.54 -4.98
CA ARG A 80 4.03 20.69 -3.64
C ARG A 80 3.48 22.08 -3.45
N THR A 81 2.44 22.46 -4.20
CA THR A 81 1.77 23.74 -4.03
C THR A 81 0.64 23.65 -3.00
N PRO A 82 0.26 24.77 -2.35
CA PRO A 82 -0.90 24.79 -1.44
C PRO A 82 -2.18 24.26 -2.09
N GLU A 83 -2.42 24.63 -3.35
CA GLU A 83 -3.59 24.19 -4.13
C GLU A 83 -3.56 22.68 -4.38
N ARG A 84 -2.37 22.09 -4.56
CA ARG A 84 -2.21 20.65 -4.72
C ARG A 84 -2.49 19.93 -3.42
N PHE A 85 -1.93 20.40 -2.30
CA PHE A 85 -2.14 19.81 -0.98
C PHE A 85 -3.57 20.00 -0.44
N ALA A 86 -4.31 21.01 -0.91
CA ALA A 86 -5.71 21.21 -0.57
C ALA A 86 -6.64 20.15 -1.21
N ARG A 87 -6.17 19.41 -2.21
CA ARG A 87 -6.95 18.34 -2.85
C ARG A 87 -6.83 17.05 -2.04
N PRO A 88 -7.93 16.31 -1.79
CA PRO A 88 -7.85 15.00 -1.17
C PRO A 88 -6.88 14.07 -1.93
N GLY A 89 -5.87 13.51 -1.24
CA GLY A 89 -4.84 12.70 -1.86
C GLY A 89 -3.86 13.47 -2.76
N GLY A 90 -3.87 14.81 -2.73
CA GLY A 90 -3.03 15.64 -3.58
C GLY A 90 -1.52 15.55 -3.29
N ASN A 91 -1.12 14.93 -2.18
CA ASN A 91 0.28 14.73 -1.81
C ASN A 91 0.98 13.54 -2.51
N VAL A 92 0.24 12.72 -3.26
CA VAL A 92 0.80 11.65 -4.09
C VAL A 92 0.87 12.06 -5.58
N HIS A 93 1.89 11.59 -6.27
CA HIS A 93 2.10 11.84 -7.71
C HIS A 93 1.38 10.77 -8.54
N TYR A 94 0.04 10.75 -8.46
CA TYR A 94 -0.80 9.76 -9.15
C TYR A 94 -0.65 9.85 -10.68
N GLU A 95 -0.31 11.01 -11.25
CA GLU A 95 -0.03 11.17 -12.68
C GLU A 95 1.16 10.30 -13.09
N ARG A 96 2.24 10.32 -12.32
CA ARG A 96 3.43 9.50 -12.59
C ARG A 96 3.13 8.01 -12.44
N PHE A 97 2.36 7.61 -11.42
CA PHE A 97 1.93 6.21 -11.29
C PHE A 97 1.10 5.77 -12.50
N ARG A 98 0.20 6.64 -12.98
CA ARG A 98 -0.64 6.41 -14.15
C ARG A 98 0.20 6.26 -15.43
N GLU A 99 1.32 6.94 -15.55
CA GLU A 99 2.20 6.88 -16.72
C GLU A 99 3.21 5.72 -16.64
N GLU A 100 3.86 5.54 -15.50
CA GLU A 100 4.97 4.58 -15.35
C GLU A 100 4.51 3.16 -15.02
N VAL A 101 3.38 3.00 -14.31
CA VAL A 101 2.95 1.71 -13.73
C VAL A 101 1.66 1.18 -14.33
N LEU A 102 0.57 1.96 -14.33
CA LEU A 102 -0.75 1.46 -14.72
C LEU A 102 -0.78 0.74 -16.08
N PRO A 103 -0.17 1.27 -17.17
CA PRO A 103 -0.21 0.60 -18.47
C PRO A 103 0.50 -0.74 -18.49
N LYS A 104 1.38 -0.98 -17.50
CA LYS A 104 2.23 -2.17 -17.43
C LYS A 104 1.70 -3.22 -16.42
N LEU A 105 0.77 -2.85 -15.54
CA LEU A 105 0.26 -3.74 -14.49
C LEU A 105 -0.38 -5.04 -15.03
N ARG A 106 -0.98 -4.99 -16.21
CA ARG A 106 -1.61 -6.16 -16.85
C ARG A 106 -0.69 -6.89 -17.83
N GLN A 107 0.51 -6.38 -18.07
CA GLN A 107 1.46 -7.02 -18.98
C GLN A 107 2.11 -8.22 -18.30
N THR A 108 2.47 -9.23 -19.12
CA THR A 108 3.20 -10.42 -18.65
C THR A 108 4.72 -10.23 -18.70
N SER A 109 5.20 -9.10 -19.23
CA SER A 109 6.60 -8.72 -19.24
C SER A 109 7.02 -8.01 -17.94
N ALA A 110 8.29 -8.17 -17.56
CA ALA A 110 8.88 -7.38 -16.50
C ALA A 110 9.00 -5.90 -16.91
N PHE A 111 8.93 -5.01 -15.93
CA PHE A 111 9.15 -3.57 -16.12
C PHE A 111 9.81 -2.96 -14.89
N SER A 112 10.28 -1.72 -15.01
CA SER A 112 10.75 -0.92 -13.88
C SER A 112 10.01 0.41 -13.81
N TYR A 113 10.06 1.02 -12.62
CA TYR A 113 9.60 2.38 -12.35
C TYR A 113 10.58 3.10 -11.43
N ARG A 114 10.63 4.44 -11.53
CA ARG A 114 11.55 5.25 -10.75
C ARG A 114 11.10 5.37 -9.30
N ARG A 115 12.03 5.14 -8.38
CA ARG A 115 11.80 5.32 -6.95
C ARG A 115 12.05 6.76 -6.54
N PHE A 116 11.04 7.43 -5.95
CA PHE A 116 11.20 8.71 -5.29
C PHE A 116 11.56 8.49 -3.81
N ASP A 117 12.60 9.17 -3.33
CA ASP A 117 13.06 9.06 -1.95
C ASP A 117 12.78 10.37 -1.20
N CYS A 118 11.79 10.32 -0.29
CA CYS A 118 11.40 11.47 0.52
C CYS A 118 12.49 11.97 1.49
N SER A 119 13.51 11.17 1.77
CA SER A 119 14.60 11.59 2.67
C SER A 119 15.53 12.61 2.02
N VAL A 120 15.66 12.54 0.70
CA VAL A 120 16.47 13.44 -0.12
C VAL A 120 15.63 14.28 -1.08
N MET A 121 14.32 14.03 -1.12
CA MET A 121 13.35 14.73 -1.98
C MET A 121 13.67 14.64 -3.48
N ASP A 122 14.20 13.50 -3.93
CA ASP A 122 14.61 13.28 -5.31
C ASP A 122 14.50 11.79 -5.70
N PHE A 123 14.67 11.49 -6.98
CA PHE A 123 14.68 10.13 -7.49
C PHE A 123 15.98 9.39 -7.12
N ARG A 124 15.85 8.18 -6.61
CA ARG A 124 16.97 7.30 -6.29
C ARG A 124 16.75 5.90 -6.82
N GLY A 125 17.28 5.64 -8.01
CA GLY A 125 17.24 4.34 -8.66
C GLY A 125 15.83 3.96 -9.14
N GLU A 126 15.69 2.69 -9.47
CA GLU A 126 14.47 2.09 -9.97
C GLU A 126 14.08 0.87 -9.14
N ARG A 127 12.80 0.54 -9.16
CA ARG A 127 12.30 -0.75 -8.69
C ARG A 127 11.87 -1.60 -9.88
N SER A 128 12.27 -2.86 -9.86
CA SER A 128 11.87 -3.84 -10.86
C SER A 128 10.62 -4.58 -10.40
N VAL A 129 9.70 -4.77 -11.33
CA VAL A 129 8.50 -5.59 -11.20
C VAL A 129 8.65 -6.77 -12.17
N GLY A 130 8.56 -7.99 -11.66
CA GLY A 130 8.77 -9.22 -12.43
C GLY A 130 7.56 -9.62 -13.27
N THR A 131 7.51 -10.93 -13.55
CA THR A 131 6.47 -11.55 -14.38
C THR A 131 5.53 -12.45 -13.57
N LEU A 132 5.49 -12.26 -12.26
CA LEU A 132 4.71 -13.10 -11.36
C LEU A 132 3.20 -12.94 -11.58
N PRO A 133 2.40 -13.99 -11.31
CA PRO A 133 0.96 -13.98 -11.61
C PRO A 133 0.12 -13.10 -10.69
N PHE A 134 0.70 -12.55 -9.64
CA PHE A 134 0.07 -11.58 -8.76
C PHE A 134 0.91 -10.31 -8.67
N ARG A 135 0.25 -9.17 -8.55
CA ARG A 135 0.88 -7.87 -8.31
C ARG A 135 0.16 -7.16 -7.18
N ILE A 136 0.89 -6.75 -6.18
CA ILE A 136 0.38 -6.06 -5.00
C ILE A 136 0.84 -4.62 -5.09
N VAL A 137 -0.09 -3.68 -5.11
CA VAL A 137 0.18 -2.23 -4.97
C VAL A 137 -0.18 -1.85 -3.54
N GLU A 138 0.81 -1.52 -2.71
CA GLU A 138 0.57 -1.21 -1.31
C GLU A 138 1.00 0.23 -0.97
N GLY A 139 0.27 0.81 -0.05
CA GLY A 139 0.53 2.14 0.50
C GLY A 139 -0.72 3.01 0.53
N SER A 140 -0.71 4.05 1.38
CA SER A 140 -1.76 5.07 1.35
C SER A 140 -1.87 5.65 -0.06
N TYR A 141 -3.11 5.89 -0.50
CA TYR A 141 -3.44 6.37 -1.85
C TYR A 141 -3.34 5.33 -2.97
N SER A 142 -3.13 4.04 -2.68
CA SER A 142 -3.07 2.99 -3.71
C SER A 142 -4.40 2.79 -4.46
N THR A 143 -5.51 3.20 -3.88
CA THR A 143 -6.84 3.17 -4.52
C THR A 143 -7.36 4.57 -4.90
N HIS A 144 -6.44 5.52 -5.14
CA HIS A 144 -6.80 6.90 -5.48
C HIS A 144 -7.70 6.95 -6.73
N PRO A 145 -8.84 7.70 -6.73
CA PRO A 145 -9.78 7.74 -7.84
C PRO A 145 -9.19 8.15 -9.19
N GLU A 146 -8.14 9.01 -9.19
CA GLU A 146 -7.43 9.39 -10.41
C GLU A 146 -6.71 8.22 -11.10
N LEU A 147 -6.54 7.10 -10.41
CA LEU A 147 -5.97 5.86 -10.98
C LEU A 147 -7.05 4.99 -11.65
N GLY A 148 -8.34 5.31 -11.46
CA GLY A 148 -9.45 4.47 -11.87
C GLY A 148 -9.50 3.14 -11.08
N ARG A 149 -10.44 2.28 -11.42
CA ARG A 149 -10.52 0.93 -10.83
C ARG A 149 -9.59 -0.03 -11.58
N TYR A 150 -8.31 -0.03 -11.24
CA TYR A 150 -7.29 -0.87 -11.87
C TYR A 150 -7.08 -2.22 -11.15
N ALA A 151 -7.37 -2.28 -9.85
CA ALA A 151 -7.20 -3.47 -9.05
C ALA A 151 -8.39 -4.43 -9.19
N ASP A 152 -8.11 -5.73 -9.17
CA ASP A 152 -9.13 -6.80 -9.11
C ASP A 152 -9.67 -6.96 -7.70
N ILE A 153 -8.80 -6.68 -6.69
CA ILE A 153 -9.12 -6.77 -5.27
C ILE A 153 -8.61 -5.50 -4.60
N ALA A 154 -9.51 -4.74 -3.99
CA ALA A 154 -9.21 -3.57 -3.17
C ALA A 154 -9.32 -3.91 -1.69
N VAL A 155 -8.23 -3.75 -0.95
CA VAL A 155 -8.14 -4.03 0.49
C VAL A 155 -7.91 -2.73 1.24
N PHE A 156 -8.70 -2.48 2.28
CA PHE A 156 -8.47 -1.40 3.22
C PHE A 156 -7.96 -1.94 4.56
N SER A 157 -6.73 -1.59 4.91
CA SER A 157 -6.07 -1.99 6.15
C SER A 157 -6.39 -1.00 7.25
N ARG A 158 -7.12 -1.43 8.27
CA ARG A 158 -7.53 -0.59 9.42
C ARG A 158 -6.49 -0.54 10.52
N VAL A 159 -6.56 0.52 11.29
CA VAL A 159 -5.89 0.66 12.58
C VAL A 159 -6.67 1.66 13.43
N GLU A 160 -6.80 1.39 14.72
CA GLU A 160 -7.40 2.34 15.65
C GLU A 160 -6.44 3.53 15.90
N PRO A 161 -6.95 4.77 16.07
CA PRO A 161 -6.12 5.98 16.18
C PRO A 161 -5.04 5.92 17.26
N ASP A 162 -5.35 5.39 18.42
CA ASP A 162 -4.40 5.27 19.54
C ASP A 162 -3.27 4.29 19.20
N GLU A 163 -3.61 3.16 18.61
CA GLU A 163 -2.63 2.17 18.15
C GLU A 163 -1.81 2.70 16.98
N GLN A 164 -2.42 3.45 16.06
CA GLN A 164 -1.71 4.13 14.97
C GLN A 164 -0.60 5.03 15.52
N MET A 165 -0.96 5.91 16.46
CA MET A 165 -0.01 6.83 17.05
C MET A 165 1.07 6.11 17.87
N ALA A 166 0.71 5.07 18.61
CA ALA A 166 1.68 4.24 19.36
C ALA A 166 2.69 3.59 18.42
N ARG A 167 2.24 3.03 17.29
CA ARG A 167 3.11 2.43 16.25
C ARG A 167 4.01 3.47 15.59
N ILE A 168 3.47 4.65 15.25
CA ILE A 168 4.24 5.74 14.65
C ILE A 168 5.31 6.21 15.63
N LEU A 169 4.95 6.44 16.90
CA LEU A 169 5.89 6.87 17.93
C LEU A 169 7.04 5.87 18.11
N ARG A 170 6.73 4.58 18.21
CA ARG A 170 7.72 3.51 18.35
C ARG A 170 8.65 3.42 17.15
N ARG A 171 8.13 3.57 15.92
CA ARG A 171 8.90 3.43 14.67
C ARG A 171 9.73 4.66 14.33
N ASN A 172 9.19 5.85 14.59
CA ASN A 172 9.70 7.09 14.02
C ASN A 172 10.25 8.06 15.07
N GLY A 173 9.98 7.83 16.36
CA GLY A 173 10.33 8.75 17.46
C GLY A 173 9.35 9.93 17.61
N PRO A 174 9.47 10.69 18.71
CA PRO A 174 8.47 11.70 19.10
C PRO A 174 8.35 12.86 18.10
N GLU A 175 9.47 13.35 17.58
CA GLU A 175 9.49 14.50 16.65
C GLU A 175 8.72 14.18 15.36
N LYS A 176 9.03 13.02 14.74
CA LYS A 176 8.33 12.58 13.52
C LYS A 176 6.88 12.20 13.81
N ALA A 177 6.59 11.63 14.98
CA ALA A 177 5.21 11.30 15.37
C ALA A 177 4.34 12.56 15.45
N GLU A 178 4.87 13.66 15.97
CA GLU A 178 4.16 14.94 15.99
C GLU A 178 3.88 15.47 14.58
N ARG A 179 4.84 15.30 13.66
CA ARG A 179 4.63 15.64 12.25
C ARG A 179 3.55 14.77 11.59
N PHE A 180 3.51 13.48 11.89
CA PHE A 180 2.44 12.60 11.42
C PHE A 180 1.08 13.09 11.90
N ARG A 181 0.96 13.45 13.18
CA ARG A 181 -0.29 13.95 13.77
C ARG A 181 -0.78 15.23 13.12
N ARG A 182 0.12 16.17 12.81
CA ARG A 182 -0.24 17.50 12.30
C ARG A 182 -0.39 17.58 10.79
N GLU A 183 0.34 16.77 10.04
CA GLU A 183 0.40 16.88 8.58
C GLU A 183 -0.16 15.64 7.89
N TRP A 184 0.44 14.45 8.12
CA TRP A 184 0.17 13.29 7.27
C TRP A 184 -1.16 12.63 7.56
N ILE A 185 -1.52 12.42 8.84
CA ILE A 185 -2.79 11.80 9.22
C ILE A 185 -3.98 12.63 8.74
N PRO A 186 -4.04 13.97 8.94
CA PRO A 186 -5.12 14.78 8.39
C PRO A 186 -5.27 14.73 6.86
N LEU A 187 -4.15 14.64 6.12
CA LEU A 187 -4.20 14.48 4.66
C LEU A 187 -4.77 13.12 4.26
N GLU A 188 -4.38 12.05 4.95
CA GLU A 188 -4.92 10.71 4.74
C GLU A 188 -6.42 10.64 5.09
N GLU A 189 -6.83 11.19 6.23
CA GLU A 189 -8.24 11.22 6.66
C GLU A 189 -9.12 12.00 5.67
N THR A 190 -8.63 13.14 5.18
CA THR A 190 -9.30 13.93 4.14
C THR A 190 -9.50 13.10 2.88
N TYR A 191 -8.48 12.37 2.45
CA TYR A 191 -8.53 11.50 1.29
C TYR A 191 -9.53 10.34 1.49
N PHE A 192 -9.43 9.62 2.61
CA PHE A 192 -10.30 8.48 2.89
C PHE A 192 -11.78 8.89 2.98
N SER A 193 -12.05 10.03 3.62
CA SER A 193 -13.40 10.55 3.77
C SER A 193 -13.98 11.07 2.45
N ALA A 194 -13.22 11.91 1.72
CA ALA A 194 -13.70 12.54 0.50
C ALA A 194 -14.05 11.52 -0.60
N TYR A 195 -13.34 10.41 -0.64
CA TYR A 195 -13.52 9.41 -1.69
C TYR A 195 -14.17 8.10 -1.20
N GLU A 196 -14.54 8.02 0.08
CA GLU A 196 -15.17 6.84 0.68
C GLU A 196 -14.32 5.56 0.47
N ILE A 197 -12.99 5.69 0.63
CA ILE A 197 -12.04 4.65 0.26
C ILE A 197 -12.31 3.35 1.00
N GLN A 198 -12.57 3.43 2.31
CA GLN A 198 -12.86 2.27 3.13
C GLN A 198 -14.16 1.58 2.71
N GLN A 199 -15.21 2.36 2.39
CA GLN A 199 -16.53 1.84 2.00
C GLN A 199 -16.50 1.17 0.63
N LYS A 200 -15.62 1.64 -0.27
CA LYS A 200 -15.45 1.11 -1.62
C LYS A 200 -14.49 -0.08 -1.70
N ALA A 201 -13.79 -0.38 -0.62
CA ALA A 201 -12.91 -1.54 -0.58
C ALA A 201 -13.69 -2.87 -0.60
N ASP A 202 -13.16 -3.86 -1.30
CA ASP A 202 -13.74 -5.21 -1.35
C ASP A 202 -13.55 -5.95 -0.02
N ILE A 203 -12.46 -5.63 0.70
CA ILE A 203 -12.07 -6.23 1.98
C ILE A 203 -11.62 -5.11 2.92
N CYS A 204 -12.15 -5.10 4.15
CA CYS A 204 -11.66 -4.27 5.24
C CYS A 204 -11.08 -5.17 6.35
N CYS A 205 -9.83 -4.98 6.71
CA CYS A 205 -9.14 -5.83 7.69
C CYS A 205 -8.21 -5.02 8.62
#